data_91a7d89577c572c2dc27dae6e68b1b6e
#
_entry.id   91a7d89577c572c2dc27dae6e68b1b6e
#
_cell.length_a   1.000
_cell.length_b   1.000
_cell.length_c   1.000
_cell.angle_alpha   90.00
_cell.angle_beta   90.00
_cell.angle_gamma   90.00
#
_symmetry.space_group_name_H-M   'P 1'
#
loop_
_entity.id
_entity.type
_entity.pdbx_description
1 polymer ?
#
loop_
_entity_poly.entity_id
_entity_poly.type
_entity_poly.pdbx_seq_one_letter_code
_entity_poly.pdbx_strand_id
1 'polypeptide(L)'
;MKTKIIVILLLISSFSIAQDKLITKTGSITFEASVPSFEEVKAKNSGVSCVLNTKTGEIASLALMKGFRFKVALMEEHFNENYIESDKFPKATFKGKIENFDFSKITSTATNYTIKGKLELHGKTKDISITSKIKKGKDGVEIVSDFFLNTDDFDIEIPSVVSKKVTKKVNVRFEFVLK
;
A
#
# COMPACT_ATOMS: atom_id res chain seq x y z
N MET A 1 17.22 65.91 -23.83
CA MET A 1 17.36 64.94 -22.72
C MET A 1 16.72 63.64 -23.16
N LYS A 2 17.51 62.61 -23.40
CA LYS A 2 17.02 61.29 -23.87
C LYS A 2 16.94 60.33 -22.65
N THR A 3 15.76 60.05 -22.18
CA THR A 3 15.50 59.12 -21.05
C THR A 3 15.64 57.69 -21.55
N LYS A 4 16.69 57.00 -21.11
CA LYS A 4 16.87 55.56 -21.38
C LYS A 4 15.99 54.77 -20.40
N ILE A 5 14.93 54.14 -20.91
CA ILE A 5 14.14 53.17 -20.16
C ILE A 5 14.90 51.84 -20.18
N ILE A 6 15.46 51.48 -19.02
CA ILE A 6 16.07 50.15 -18.80
C ILE A 6 14.92 49.21 -18.44
N VAL A 7 14.53 48.37 -19.40
CA VAL A 7 13.60 47.23 -19.16
C VAL A 7 14.42 46.11 -18.52
N ILE A 8 14.33 45.99 -17.20
CA ILE A 8 14.86 44.85 -16.46
C ILE A 8 13.89 43.67 -16.71
N LEU A 9 14.26 42.82 -17.64
CA LEU A 9 13.57 41.53 -17.85
C LEU A 9 13.91 40.61 -16.67
N LEU A 10 13.03 40.56 -15.67
CA LEU A 10 13.10 39.58 -14.60
C LEU A 10 12.85 38.19 -15.22
N LEU A 11 13.91 37.48 -15.50
CA LEU A 11 13.89 36.02 -15.76
C LEU A 11 13.48 35.33 -14.47
N ILE A 12 12.17 35.13 -14.31
CA ILE A 12 11.63 34.18 -13.31
C ILE A 12 11.99 32.78 -13.82
N SER A 13 13.16 32.31 -13.44
CA SER A 13 13.51 30.89 -13.57
C SER A 13 12.57 30.11 -12.67
N SER A 14 11.52 29.58 -13.24
CA SER A 14 10.66 28.57 -12.58
C SER A 14 11.55 27.39 -12.27
N PHE A 15 12.06 27.31 -11.05
CA PHE A 15 12.60 26.06 -10.51
C PHE A 15 11.47 25.06 -10.50
N SER A 16 11.39 24.27 -11.57
CA SER A 16 10.56 23.05 -11.59
C SER A 16 11.15 22.15 -10.52
N ILE A 17 10.57 22.18 -9.32
CA ILE A 17 10.86 21.17 -8.29
C ILE A 17 10.36 19.88 -8.90
N ALA A 18 11.27 19.13 -9.52
CA ALA A 18 10.98 17.79 -9.98
C ALA A 18 10.41 17.04 -8.77
N GLN A 19 9.14 16.66 -8.86
CA GLN A 19 8.48 15.93 -7.77
C GLN A 19 9.17 14.58 -7.67
N ASP A 20 10.07 14.44 -6.68
CA ASP A 20 10.77 13.19 -6.39
C ASP A 20 9.84 12.13 -5.77
N LYS A 21 8.53 12.39 -5.78
CA LYS A 21 7.52 11.52 -5.17
C LYS A 21 6.41 11.23 -6.17
N LEU A 22 6.14 9.95 -6.33
CA LEU A 22 4.95 9.46 -7.01
C LEU A 22 3.94 9.03 -5.95
N ILE A 23 2.67 9.35 -6.16
CA ILE A 23 1.61 9.16 -5.17
C ILE A 23 0.39 8.51 -5.81
N THR A 24 -0.31 7.68 -5.05
CA THR A 24 -1.68 7.27 -5.35
C THR A 24 -2.55 7.41 -4.10
N LYS A 25 -3.86 7.65 -4.30
CA LYS A 25 -4.89 7.60 -3.25
C LYS A 25 -5.96 6.57 -3.58
N THR A 26 -5.80 5.86 -4.68
CA THR A 26 -6.74 4.87 -5.22
C THR A 26 -6.08 3.51 -5.41
N GLY A 27 -5.02 3.25 -4.66
CA GLY A 27 -4.40 1.94 -4.59
C GLY A 27 -5.36 0.92 -4.00
N SER A 28 -5.18 -0.35 -4.33
CA SER A 28 -6.01 -1.41 -3.77
C SER A 28 -5.21 -2.40 -2.95
N ILE A 29 -5.82 -2.86 -1.86
CA ILE A 29 -5.38 -4.03 -1.08
C ILE A 29 -6.55 -5.00 -1.02
N THR A 30 -6.27 -6.25 -1.34
CA THR A 30 -7.19 -7.38 -1.14
C THR A 30 -6.55 -8.34 -0.17
N PHE A 31 -7.31 -8.86 0.78
CA PHE A 31 -6.86 -9.99 1.58
C PHE A 31 -7.84 -11.14 1.50
N GLU A 32 -7.34 -12.35 1.72
CA GLU A 32 -8.12 -13.58 1.69
C GLU A 32 -7.66 -14.53 2.80
N ALA A 33 -8.61 -14.93 3.63
CA ALA A 33 -8.43 -15.87 4.74
C ALA A 33 -9.34 -17.11 4.60
N SER A 34 -9.75 -17.42 3.38
CA SER A 34 -10.66 -18.50 3.06
C SER A 34 -10.03 -19.87 3.33
N VAL A 35 -10.85 -20.81 3.78
CA VAL A 35 -10.52 -22.24 3.85
C VAL A 35 -11.35 -22.96 2.78
N PRO A 36 -10.76 -23.86 1.98
CA PRO A 36 -11.49 -24.62 0.97
C PRO A 36 -12.74 -25.28 1.54
N SER A 37 -13.82 -25.31 0.78
CA SER A 37 -15.14 -25.87 1.14
C SER A 37 -15.96 -25.04 2.14
N PHE A 38 -15.49 -23.87 2.56
CA PHE A 38 -16.26 -22.93 3.36
C PHE A 38 -16.55 -21.64 2.59
N GLU A 39 -17.34 -20.77 3.19
CA GLU A 39 -17.66 -19.46 2.60
C GLU A 39 -16.39 -18.61 2.44
N GLU A 40 -16.30 -17.88 1.31
CA GLU A 40 -15.14 -17.04 0.99
C GLU A 40 -14.99 -15.89 2.00
N VAL A 41 -13.86 -15.87 2.71
CA VAL A 41 -13.46 -14.78 3.61
C VAL A 41 -12.45 -13.91 2.87
N LYS A 42 -12.97 -12.90 2.17
CA LYS A 42 -12.20 -12.01 1.32
C LYS A 42 -12.74 -10.60 1.37
N ALA A 43 -11.84 -9.63 1.43
CA ALA A 43 -12.19 -8.22 1.39
C ALA A 43 -11.23 -7.42 0.53
N LYS A 44 -11.73 -6.30 -0.01
CA LYS A 44 -10.97 -5.35 -0.82
C LYS A 44 -11.15 -3.93 -0.32
N ASN A 45 -10.04 -3.20 -0.19
CA ASN A 45 -10.02 -1.76 0.00
C ASN A 45 -9.44 -1.11 -1.27
N SER A 46 -10.17 -0.19 -1.90
CA SER A 46 -9.76 0.52 -3.11
C SER A 46 -9.41 2.00 -2.87
N GLY A 47 -9.28 2.40 -1.59
CA GLY A 47 -8.94 3.76 -1.16
C GLY A 47 -7.58 3.84 -0.45
N VAL A 48 -6.63 2.98 -0.82
CA VAL A 48 -5.31 2.95 -0.18
C VAL A 48 -4.41 4.04 -0.73
N SER A 49 -3.81 4.81 0.17
CA SER A 49 -2.80 5.80 -0.19
C SER A 49 -1.41 5.16 -0.20
N CYS A 50 -0.61 5.48 -1.22
CA CYS A 50 0.79 5.06 -1.29
C CYS A 50 1.65 6.19 -1.87
N VAL A 51 2.88 6.33 -1.37
CA VAL A 51 3.89 7.27 -1.85
C VAL A 51 5.20 6.53 -2.06
N LEU A 52 5.88 6.81 -3.18
CA LEU A 52 7.22 6.34 -3.51
C LEU A 52 8.13 7.54 -3.74
N ASN A 53 9.25 7.58 -3.04
CA ASN A 53 10.34 8.52 -3.35
C ASN A 53 11.21 7.94 -4.47
N THR A 54 11.22 8.59 -5.63
CA THR A 54 11.92 8.11 -6.83
C THR A 54 13.45 8.23 -6.75
N LYS A 55 13.97 9.02 -5.82
CA LYS A 55 15.42 9.14 -5.57
C LYS A 55 15.95 8.10 -4.60
N THR A 56 15.19 7.83 -3.53
CA THR A 56 15.66 7.00 -2.41
C THR A 56 15.13 5.58 -2.42
N GLY A 57 14.02 5.33 -3.15
CA GLY A 57 13.29 4.07 -3.13
C GLY A 57 12.46 3.87 -1.83
N GLU A 58 12.34 4.90 -1.00
CA GLU A 58 11.47 4.86 0.16
C GLU A 58 10.01 4.82 -0.27
N ILE A 59 9.26 3.91 0.34
CA ILE A 59 7.84 3.70 0.05
C ILE A 59 7.04 3.68 1.34
N ALA A 60 5.89 4.33 1.34
CA ALA A 60 4.96 4.27 2.45
C ALA A 60 3.52 4.10 1.95
N SER A 61 2.73 3.33 2.68
CA SER A 61 1.30 3.18 2.38
C SER A 61 0.44 3.24 3.64
N LEU A 62 -0.83 3.62 3.44
CA LEU A 62 -1.84 3.71 4.49
C LEU A 62 -3.16 3.16 3.96
N ALA A 63 -3.74 2.21 4.71
CA ALA A 63 -5.07 1.68 4.49
C ALA A 63 -5.95 1.96 5.72
N LEU A 64 -7.13 2.54 5.50
CA LEU A 64 -8.14 2.64 6.56
C LEU A 64 -8.86 1.30 6.70
N MET A 65 -8.99 0.77 7.92
CA MET A 65 -9.60 -0.54 8.16
C MET A 65 -11.07 -0.56 7.77
N LYS A 66 -11.82 0.47 8.11
CA LYS A 66 -13.22 0.64 7.65
C LYS A 66 -13.39 0.83 6.14
N GLY A 67 -12.30 0.88 5.37
CA GLY A 67 -12.30 0.91 3.89
C GLY A 67 -12.40 -0.47 3.23
N PHE A 68 -12.19 -1.55 3.99
CA PHE A 68 -12.34 -2.90 3.46
C PHE A 68 -13.81 -3.26 3.27
N ARG A 69 -14.14 -3.82 2.09
CA ARG A 69 -15.49 -4.24 1.71
C ARG A 69 -15.52 -5.73 1.48
N PHE A 70 -16.46 -6.39 2.08
CA PHE A 70 -16.74 -7.81 1.95
C PHE A 70 -17.97 -8.03 1.06
N LYS A 71 -18.09 -9.24 0.54
CA LYS A 71 -19.29 -9.69 -0.19
C LYS A 71 -20.51 -9.78 0.73
N VAL A 72 -20.28 -10.14 1.99
CA VAL A 72 -21.30 -10.36 3.03
C VAL A 72 -21.15 -9.29 4.10
N ALA A 73 -22.21 -8.50 4.31
CA ALA A 73 -22.20 -7.40 5.26
C ALA A 73 -21.87 -7.83 6.70
N LEU A 74 -22.39 -8.98 7.14
CA LEU A 74 -22.10 -9.52 8.46
C LEU A 74 -20.61 -9.87 8.64
N MET A 75 -19.93 -10.31 7.58
CA MET A 75 -18.47 -10.54 7.65
C MET A 75 -17.71 -9.23 7.79
N GLU A 76 -18.16 -8.16 7.11
CA GLU A 76 -17.59 -6.83 7.25
C GLU A 76 -17.77 -6.27 8.66
N GLU A 77 -18.93 -6.47 9.26
CA GLU A 77 -19.22 -6.10 10.65
C GLU A 77 -18.31 -6.86 11.62
N HIS A 78 -18.27 -8.20 11.53
CA HIS A 78 -17.39 -9.00 12.37
C HIS A 78 -15.90 -8.66 12.20
N PHE A 79 -15.45 -8.39 10.97
CA PHE A 79 -14.09 -7.94 10.71
C PHE A 79 -13.79 -6.65 11.47
N ASN A 80 -14.67 -5.66 11.37
CA ASN A 80 -14.47 -4.36 11.99
C ASN A 80 -14.55 -4.40 13.52
N GLU A 81 -15.44 -5.19 14.07
CA GLU A 81 -15.71 -5.19 15.51
C GLU A 81 -14.89 -6.21 16.29
N ASN A 82 -14.75 -7.44 15.76
CA ASN A 82 -14.23 -8.57 16.52
C ASN A 82 -12.80 -8.96 16.14
N TYR A 83 -12.36 -8.69 14.90
CA TYR A 83 -11.04 -9.12 14.45
C TYR A 83 -10.04 -7.98 14.41
N ILE A 84 -10.37 -6.90 13.71
CA ILE A 84 -9.43 -5.78 13.53
C ILE A 84 -9.67 -4.63 14.51
N GLU A 85 -10.81 -4.65 15.23
CA GLU A 85 -11.21 -3.60 16.17
C GLU A 85 -11.01 -2.22 15.57
N SER A 86 -11.64 -1.95 14.41
CA SER A 86 -11.36 -0.79 13.57
C SER A 86 -11.61 0.57 14.23
N ASP A 87 -12.36 0.63 15.31
CA ASP A 87 -12.54 1.83 16.11
C ASP A 87 -11.32 2.13 16.99
N LYS A 88 -10.63 1.09 17.45
CA LYS A 88 -9.41 1.19 18.26
C LYS A 88 -8.16 1.24 17.38
N PHE A 89 -8.13 0.49 16.29
CA PHE A 89 -7.04 0.41 15.33
C PHE A 89 -7.52 0.80 13.93
N PRO A 90 -7.78 2.10 13.66
CA PRO A 90 -8.48 2.53 12.46
C PRO A 90 -7.69 2.41 11.16
N LYS A 91 -6.39 2.14 11.23
CA LYS A 91 -5.50 2.12 10.07
C LYS A 91 -4.42 1.04 10.17
N ALA A 92 -4.00 0.54 9.01
CA ALA A 92 -2.70 -0.11 8.85
C ALA A 92 -1.75 0.82 8.11
N THR A 93 -0.46 0.81 8.50
CA THR A 93 0.58 1.60 7.85
C THR A 93 1.77 0.72 7.51
N PHE A 94 2.35 0.94 6.34
CA PHE A 94 3.63 0.34 5.96
C PHE A 94 4.63 1.46 5.65
N LYS A 95 5.85 1.32 6.14
CA LYS A 95 6.99 2.18 5.80
C LYS A 95 8.19 1.31 5.50
N GLY A 96 8.74 1.44 4.31
CA GLY A 96 9.84 0.59 3.87
C GLY A 96 10.68 1.20 2.78
N LYS A 97 11.56 0.38 2.23
CA LYS A 97 12.47 0.76 1.15
C LYS A 97 12.60 -0.39 0.16
N ILE A 98 12.66 -0.05 -1.12
CA ILE A 98 12.96 -0.97 -2.20
C ILE A 98 14.48 -1.18 -2.21
N GLU A 99 14.92 -2.44 -2.15
CA GLU A 99 16.35 -2.77 -2.17
C GLU A 99 16.94 -2.54 -3.57
N ASN A 100 18.18 -2.07 -3.63
CA ASN A 100 18.92 -1.79 -4.86
C ASN A 100 18.13 -0.95 -5.87
N PHE A 101 17.33 -0.01 -5.34
CA PHE A 101 16.43 0.83 -6.12
C PHE A 101 17.20 1.78 -7.03
N ASP A 102 16.86 1.75 -8.30
CA ASP A 102 17.30 2.70 -9.31
C ASP A 102 16.10 2.99 -10.23
N PHE A 103 15.54 4.19 -10.11
CA PHE A 103 14.35 4.58 -10.85
C PHE A 103 14.55 4.55 -12.37
N SER A 104 15.80 4.79 -12.85
CA SER A 104 16.14 4.76 -14.27
C SER A 104 16.02 3.35 -14.88
N LYS A 105 16.16 2.31 -14.05
CA LYS A 105 16.05 0.90 -14.46
C LYS A 105 14.63 0.35 -14.49
N ILE A 106 13.65 1.12 -14.02
CA ILE A 106 12.25 0.72 -14.12
C ILE A 106 11.78 0.96 -15.55
N THR A 107 11.48 -0.12 -16.26
CA THR A 107 11.00 -0.11 -17.63
C THR A 107 9.55 -0.58 -17.75
N SER A 108 9.02 -0.74 -18.96
CA SER A 108 7.70 -1.35 -19.20
C SER A 108 7.65 -2.84 -18.89
N THR A 109 8.81 -3.50 -18.79
CA THR A 109 8.89 -4.91 -18.39
C THR A 109 8.82 -5.02 -16.86
N ALA A 110 7.90 -5.84 -16.36
CA ALA A 110 7.77 -6.08 -14.94
C ALA A 110 8.99 -6.81 -14.38
N THR A 111 9.64 -6.22 -13.38
CA THR A 111 10.83 -6.77 -12.73
C THR A 111 10.57 -6.95 -11.24
N ASN A 112 11.09 -8.01 -10.66
CA ASN A 112 10.96 -8.29 -9.23
C ASN A 112 11.93 -7.43 -8.41
N TYR A 113 11.40 -6.81 -7.36
CA TYR A 113 12.15 -6.05 -6.36
C TYR A 113 11.78 -6.56 -4.97
N THR A 114 12.76 -6.59 -4.08
CA THR A 114 12.50 -6.82 -2.65
C THR A 114 12.19 -5.50 -1.97
N ILE A 115 11.09 -5.43 -1.24
CA ILE A 115 10.73 -4.29 -0.40
C ILE A 115 10.81 -4.74 1.06
N LYS A 116 11.64 -4.08 1.85
CA LYS A 116 11.78 -4.32 3.29
C LYS A 116 11.24 -3.14 4.08
N GLY A 117 10.53 -3.41 5.15
CA GLY A 117 9.98 -2.34 5.98
C GLY A 117 9.20 -2.83 7.17
N LYS A 118 8.56 -1.87 7.83
CA LYS A 118 7.74 -2.10 9.02
C LYS A 118 6.26 -1.97 8.65
N LEU A 119 5.51 -3.02 8.95
CA LEU A 119 4.05 -3.03 8.88
C LEU A 119 3.50 -2.84 10.29
N GLU A 120 2.71 -1.80 10.46
CA GLU A 120 1.88 -1.59 11.64
C GLU A 120 0.44 -2.00 11.32
N LEU A 121 -0.08 -2.94 12.07
CA LEU A 121 -1.44 -3.49 11.94
C LEU A 121 -1.93 -3.88 13.32
N HIS A 122 -3.19 -3.58 13.65
CA HIS A 122 -3.81 -3.92 14.94
C HIS A 122 -2.94 -3.54 16.15
N GLY A 123 -2.29 -2.35 16.11
CA GLY A 123 -1.42 -1.84 17.17
C GLY A 123 -0.06 -2.54 17.30
N LYS A 124 0.23 -3.54 16.48
CA LYS A 124 1.53 -4.24 16.45
C LYS A 124 2.35 -3.84 15.24
N THR A 125 3.66 -3.78 15.42
CA THR A 125 4.62 -3.48 14.34
C THR A 125 5.53 -4.67 14.10
N LYS A 126 5.61 -5.11 12.84
CA LYS A 126 6.48 -6.21 12.39
C LYS A 126 7.36 -5.76 11.22
N ASP A 127 8.60 -6.23 11.24
CA ASP A 127 9.47 -6.15 10.06
C ASP A 127 9.03 -7.20 9.05
N ILE A 128 8.77 -6.76 7.82
CA ILE A 128 8.39 -7.65 6.71
C ILE A 128 9.31 -7.44 5.51
N SER A 129 9.50 -8.51 4.74
CA SER A 129 10.22 -8.50 3.47
C SER A 129 9.32 -9.14 2.42
N ILE A 130 8.98 -8.38 1.40
CA ILE A 130 8.05 -8.82 0.34
C ILE A 130 8.69 -8.67 -1.03
N THR A 131 8.34 -9.56 -1.95
CA THR A 131 8.71 -9.44 -3.35
C THR A 131 7.58 -8.77 -4.11
N SER A 132 7.90 -7.70 -4.83
CA SER A 132 6.95 -6.93 -5.63
C SER A 132 7.39 -6.85 -7.07
N LYS A 133 6.45 -6.94 -8.00
CA LYS A 133 6.67 -6.64 -9.42
C LYS A 133 6.47 -5.16 -9.64
N ILE A 134 7.48 -4.51 -10.22
CA ILE A 134 7.46 -3.07 -10.52
C ILE A 134 7.70 -2.88 -12.02
N LYS A 135 6.92 -1.98 -12.65
CA LYS A 135 7.08 -1.56 -14.05
C LYS A 135 6.56 -0.14 -14.28
N LYS A 136 6.99 0.47 -15.39
CA LYS A 136 6.32 1.66 -15.96
C LYS A 136 5.11 1.20 -16.76
N GLY A 137 3.91 1.55 -16.29
CA GLY A 137 2.67 1.37 -17.02
C GLY A 137 2.29 2.63 -17.81
N LYS A 138 1.14 2.57 -18.49
CA LYS A 138 0.58 3.70 -19.26
C LYS A 138 0.26 4.90 -18.36
N ASP A 139 -0.25 4.63 -17.16
CA ASP A 139 -0.79 5.65 -16.25
C ASP A 139 0.14 6.00 -15.08
N GLY A 140 1.33 5.41 -15.02
CA GLY A 140 2.29 5.64 -13.94
C GLY A 140 3.12 4.40 -13.61
N VAL A 141 3.79 4.43 -12.47
CA VAL A 141 4.54 3.26 -11.97
C VAL A 141 3.58 2.30 -11.28
N GLU A 142 3.54 1.08 -11.80
CA GLU A 142 2.73 0.00 -11.24
C GLU A 142 3.58 -0.84 -10.28
N ILE A 143 3.07 -1.06 -9.07
CA ILE A 143 3.69 -1.93 -8.05
C ILE A 143 2.63 -2.94 -7.61
N VAL A 144 2.94 -4.23 -7.79
CA VAL A 144 2.05 -5.34 -7.43
C VAL A 144 2.81 -6.33 -6.57
N SER A 145 2.20 -6.79 -5.50
CA SER A 145 2.74 -7.85 -4.66
C SER A 145 1.64 -8.79 -4.21
N ASP A 146 2.05 -10.02 -3.94
CA ASP A 146 1.21 -11.08 -3.37
C ASP A 146 2.05 -11.81 -2.32
N PHE A 147 1.61 -11.82 -1.08
CA PHE A 147 2.36 -12.34 0.05
C PHE A 147 1.44 -12.80 1.18
N PHE A 148 2.00 -13.45 2.20
CA PHE A 148 1.24 -13.93 3.34
C PHE A 148 1.60 -13.18 4.61
N LEU A 149 0.58 -12.96 5.46
CA LEU A 149 0.73 -12.53 6.84
C LEU A 149 0.11 -13.58 7.76
N ASN A 150 0.61 -13.70 8.99
CA ASN A 150 -0.03 -14.50 10.01
C ASN A 150 -0.76 -13.59 11.01
N THR A 151 -2.03 -13.89 11.29
CA THR A 151 -2.83 -13.10 12.25
C THR A 151 -2.20 -13.07 13.65
N ASP A 152 -1.55 -14.16 14.08
CA ASP A 152 -0.88 -14.25 15.37
C ASP A 152 0.27 -13.24 15.52
N ASP A 153 0.90 -12.81 14.40
CA ASP A 153 1.95 -11.79 14.41
C ASP A 153 1.45 -10.41 14.82
N PHE A 154 0.15 -10.19 14.75
CA PHE A 154 -0.52 -8.92 15.02
C PHE A 154 -1.55 -9.02 16.14
N ASP A 155 -1.52 -10.09 16.94
CA ASP A 155 -2.49 -10.36 18.02
C ASP A 155 -3.95 -10.30 17.52
N ILE A 156 -4.21 -10.74 16.27
CA ILE A 156 -5.56 -10.86 15.73
C ILE A 156 -6.04 -12.28 16.01
N GLU A 157 -6.93 -12.43 16.98
CA GLU A 157 -7.43 -13.72 17.40
C GLU A 157 -8.49 -14.25 16.43
N ILE A 158 -8.38 -15.52 16.05
CA ILE A 158 -9.41 -16.26 15.34
C ILE A 158 -10.12 -17.17 16.36
N PRO A 159 -11.38 -16.88 16.72
CA PRO A 159 -12.12 -17.68 17.70
C PRO A 159 -12.19 -19.16 17.30
N SER A 160 -12.10 -20.05 18.29
CA SER A 160 -12.07 -21.51 18.07
C SER A 160 -13.28 -22.04 17.28
N VAL A 161 -14.44 -21.42 17.46
CA VAL A 161 -15.69 -21.78 16.76
C VAL A 161 -15.63 -21.56 15.23
N VAL A 162 -14.77 -20.67 14.76
CA VAL A 162 -14.58 -20.38 13.33
C VAL A 162 -13.20 -20.78 12.82
N SER A 163 -12.32 -21.30 13.65
CA SER A 163 -10.94 -21.66 13.30
C SER A 163 -10.81 -22.71 12.18
N LYS A 164 -11.86 -23.49 11.95
CA LYS A 164 -11.94 -24.44 10.82
C LYS A 164 -12.36 -23.76 9.50
N LYS A 165 -12.90 -22.53 9.56
CA LYS A 165 -13.48 -21.79 8.43
C LYS A 165 -12.63 -20.61 7.99
N VAL A 166 -11.73 -20.13 8.86
CA VAL A 166 -10.88 -18.97 8.62
C VAL A 166 -9.42 -19.36 8.91
N THR A 167 -8.54 -19.13 7.96
CA THR A 167 -7.11 -19.42 8.14
C THR A 167 -6.39 -18.27 8.81
N LYS A 168 -5.44 -18.59 9.71
CA LYS A 168 -4.52 -17.62 10.29
C LYS A 168 -3.49 -17.11 9.29
N LYS A 169 -3.17 -17.89 8.26
CA LYS A 169 -2.28 -17.51 7.17
C LYS A 169 -3.07 -16.81 6.09
N VAL A 170 -3.07 -15.49 6.14
CA VAL A 170 -3.86 -14.61 5.26
C VAL A 170 -3.04 -14.25 4.04
N ASN A 171 -3.58 -14.51 2.84
CA ASN A 171 -3.01 -13.98 1.59
C ASN A 171 -3.34 -12.50 1.47
N VAL A 172 -2.36 -11.68 1.16
CA VAL A 172 -2.50 -10.23 0.95
C VAL A 172 -1.92 -9.85 -0.41
N ARG A 173 -2.75 -9.25 -1.24
CA ARG A 173 -2.36 -8.69 -2.53
C ARG A 173 -2.58 -7.19 -2.54
N PHE A 174 -1.60 -6.43 -3.00
CA PHE A 174 -1.78 -5.02 -3.29
C PHE A 174 -1.43 -4.67 -4.73
N GLU A 175 -2.09 -3.63 -5.22
CA GLU A 175 -1.88 -3.07 -6.55
C GLU A 175 -1.92 -1.54 -6.45
N PHE A 176 -0.79 -0.90 -6.77
CA PHE A 176 -0.64 0.55 -6.78
C PHE A 176 -0.26 1.05 -8.16
N VAL A 177 -0.89 2.12 -8.60
CA VAL A 177 -0.49 2.90 -9.78
C VAL A 177 -0.16 4.30 -9.28
N LEU A 178 1.14 4.64 -9.27
CA LEU A 178 1.66 5.87 -8.70
C LEU A 178 1.98 6.88 -9.83
N LYS A 179 1.53 8.12 -9.63
CA LYS A 179 1.70 9.24 -10.58
C LYS A 179 2.43 10.40 -9.93
#